data_17c976fc06e7957966bcb4a700911fb1
#
_entry.id   17c976fc06e7957966bcb4a700911fb1
#
_cell.length_a   1.000
_cell.length_b   1.000
_cell.length_c   1.000
_cell.angle_alpha   90.00
_cell.angle_beta   90.00
_cell.angle_gamma   90.00
#
_symmetry.space_group_name_H-M   'P 1'
#
loop_
_entity.id
_entity.type
_entity.pdbx_description
1 polymer ?
#
loop_
_entity_poly.entity_id
_entity_poly.type
_entity_poly.pdbx_seq_one_letter_code
_entity_poly.pdbx_strand_id
1 'polypeptide(L)'
;MKIFHIDEDVFRMLPDYYVGVVAAEGLVNRQDNPAVDLGNAISLEERLPIGAHDVGNFCDGRMEVRLAAEGDTFLPMGGGELEKPDERELVYVSGHTVKTRRWTWRQSDDGKISEDTQAILFPIDGFYGVNEKAVAEAVQKLSDAVCQAFGCMTHTGIIDRDHPTFSW
;
A
#
# COMPACT_ATOMS: atom_id res chain seq x y z
N MET A 1 11.88 -12.89 1.13
CA MET A 1 11.34 -12.05 2.23
C MET A 1 10.98 -10.71 1.64
N LYS A 2 9.76 -10.27 1.81
CA LYS A 2 9.27 -8.96 1.40
C LYS A 2 9.15 -8.08 2.64
N ILE A 3 9.30 -6.77 2.47
CA ILE A 3 9.31 -5.82 3.59
C ILE A 3 8.45 -4.62 3.25
N PHE A 4 7.59 -4.24 4.19
CA PHE A 4 6.93 -2.95 4.22
C PHE A 4 7.29 -2.22 5.50
N HIS A 5 7.81 -1.00 5.39
CA HIS A 5 8.36 -0.23 6.50
C HIS A 5 7.82 1.19 6.52
N ILE A 6 7.62 1.74 7.70
CA ILE A 6 7.32 3.16 7.90
C ILE A 6 8.50 3.82 8.61
N ASP A 7 9.03 4.87 7.99
CA ASP A 7 10.17 5.61 8.52
C ASP A 7 9.82 6.35 9.81
N GLU A 8 10.79 6.46 10.72
CA GLU A 8 10.62 7.09 12.03
C GLU A 8 10.20 8.56 11.93
N ASP A 9 10.65 9.29 10.91
CA ASP A 9 10.26 10.68 10.69
C ASP A 9 8.76 10.85 10.42
N VAL A 10 8.11 9.82 9.85
CA VAL A 10 6.65 9.80 9.68
C VAL A 10 5.96 9.77 11.05
N PHE A 11 6.40 8.90 11.96
CA PHE A 11 5.82 8.81 13.30
C PHE A 11 6.14 10.03 14.19
N ARG A 12 7.26 10.73 13.93
CA ARG A 12 7.52 12.03 14.57
C ARG A 12 6.51 13.10 14.15
N MET A 13 6.10 13.06 12.90
CA MET A 13 5.14 14.01 12.31
C MET A 13 3.69 13.61 12.61
N LEU A 14 3.39 12.33 12.57
CA LEU A 14 2.07 11.74 12.73
C LEU A 14 2.11 10.63 13.80
N PRO A 15 2.12 10.99 15.09
CA PRO A 15 2.38 10.04 16.18
C PRO A 15 1.34 8.92 16.32
N ASP A 16 0.11 9.14 15.90
CA ASP A 16 -0.98 8.17 16.01
C ASP A 16 -1.23 7.43 14.68
N TYR A 17 -0.40 7.70 13.68
CA TYR A 17 -0.48 7.00 12.38
C TYR A 17 -0.10 5.54 12.49
N TYR A 18 -0.85 4.70 11.83
CA TYR A 18 -0.54 3.29 11.66
C TYR A 18 -1.14 2.77 10.34
N VAL A 19 -0.69 1.61 9.90
CA VAL A 19 -1.18 0.96 8.68
C VAL A 19 -1.57 -0.47 8.98
N GLY A 20 -2.82 -0.83 8.69
CA GLY A 20 -3.24 -2.21 8.54
C GLY A 20 -2.70 -2.76 7.23
N VAL A 21 -2.24 -3.99 7.22
CA VAL A 21 -1.60 -4.60 6.06
C VAL A 21 -2.29 -5.89 5.69
N VAL A 22 -2.60 -6.03 4.40
CA VAL A 22 -2.91 -7.32 3.77
C VAL A 22 -1.93 -7.53 2.62
N ALA A 23 -1.12 -8.57 2.70
CA ALA A 23 -0.23 -8.98 1.61
C ALA A 23 -0.73 -10.32 1.03
N ALA A 24 -1.10 -10.33 -0.24
CA ALA A 24 -1.60 -11.49 -0.96
C ALA A 24 -0.53 -12.04 -1.91
N GLU A 25 -0.35 -13.35 -1.93
CA GLU A 25 0.62 -14.03 -2.79
C GLU A 25 0.02 -15.24 -3.50
N GLY A 26 0.47 -15.48 -4.73
CA GLY A 26 0.01 -16.61 -5.54
C GLY A 26 -1.37 -16.39 -6.16
N LEU A 27 -1.80 -15.13 -6.30
CA LEU A 27 -3.04 -14.80 -6.98
C LEU A 27 -2.85 -14.83 -8.51
N VAL A 28 -3.94 -15.09 -9.22
CA VAL A 28 -4.02 -14.93 -10.67
C VAL A 28 -5.04 -13.83 -10.94
N ASN A 29 -4.55 -12.64 -11.27
CA ASN A 29 -5.42 -11.51 -11.57
C ASN A 29 -5.98 -11.63 -13.00
N ARG A 30 -6.86 -10.73 -13.41
CA ARG A 30 -7.50 -10.69 -14.71
C ARG A 30 -7.53 -9.26 -15.23
N GLN A 31 -7.80 -9.08 -16.54
CA GLN A 31 -7.88 -7.76 -17.18
C GLN A 31 -8.87 -6.80 -16.51
N ASP A 32 -9.96 -7.33 -15.96
CA ASP A 32 -10.99 -6.57 -15.23
C ASP A 32 -10.57 -6.17 -13.80
N ASN A 33 -9.34 -6.50 -13.38
CA ASN A 33 -8.73 -6.14 -12.12
C ASN A 33 -9.60 -6.37 -10.85
N PRO A 34 -10.19 -7.56 -10.66
CA PRO A 34 -11.08 -7.82 -9.54
C PRO A 34 -10.41 -7.66 -8.17
N ALA A 35 -9.08 -7.76 -8.08
CA ALA A 35 -8.34 -7.49 -6.85
C ALA A 35 -8.40 -6.01 -6.43
N VAL A 36 -8.34 -5.10 -7.40
CA VAL A 36 -8.50 -3.65 -7.17
C VAL A 36 -9.96 -3.35 -6.80
N ASP A 37 -10.92 -3.97 -7.46
CA ASP A 37 -12.35 -3.77 -7.17
C ASP A 37 -12.72 -4.22 -5.76
N LEU A 38 -12.16 -5.32 -5.26
CA LEU A 38 -12.34 -5.75 -3.87
C LEU A 38 -11.78 -4.72 -2.88
N GLY A 39 -10.57 -4.21 -3.12
CA GLY A 39 -9.98 -3.15 -2.31
C GLY A 39 -10.84 -1.89 -2.30
N ASN A 40 -11.31 -1.46 -3.47
CA ASN A 40 -12.18 -0.28 -3.62
C ASN A 40 -13.54 -0.47 -2.91
N ALA A 41 -14.16 -1.63 -3.03
CA ALA A 41 -15.44 -1.92 -2.39
C ALA A 41 -15.34 -1.83 -0.86
N ILE A 42 -14.29 -2.43 -0.28
CA ILE A 42 -14.06 -2.38 1.17
C ILE A 42 -13.65 -0.97 1.62
N SER A 43 -12.83 -0.26 0.83
CA SER A 43 -12.47 1.14 1.08
C SER A 43 -13.72 2.03 1.19
N LEU A 44 -14.69 1.86 0.31
CA LEU A 44 -15.95 2.61 0.33
C LEU A 44 -16.84 2.20 1.52
N GLU A 45 -16.94 0.91 1.81
CA GLU A 45 -17.74 0.39 2.93
C GLU A 45 -17.22 0.91 4.26
N GLU A 46 -15.93 0.77 4.52
CA GLU A 46 -15.29 1.15 5.78
C GLU A 46 -14.87 2.63 5.84
N ARG A 47 -14.94 3.34 4.70
CA ARG A 47 -14.52 4.76 4.57
C ARG A 47 -13.06 4.98 4.96
N LEU A 48 -12.21 4.08 4.48
CA LEU A 48 -10.77 4.09 4.74
C LEU A 48 -10.00 4.20 3.42
N PRO A 49 -8.87 4.88 3.39
CA PRO A 49 -7.96 4.78 2.26
C PRO A 49 -7.31 3.39 2.23
N ILE A 50 -7.48 2.69 1.12
CA ILE A 50 -6.87 1.39 0.85
C ILE A 50 -6.10 1.50 -0.46
N GLY A 51 -4.79 1.29 -0.42
CA GLY A 51 -3.95 1.19 -1.60
C GLY A 51 -3.89 -0.25 -2.13
N ALA A 52 -3.44 -0.40 -3.37
CA ALA A 52 -3.11 -1.69 -3.96
C ALA A 52 -1.83 -1.56 -4.79
N HIS A 53 -0.78 -2.27 -4.41
CA HIS A 53 0.53 -2.17 -5.04
C HIS A 53 1.03 -3.53 -5.49
N ASP A 54 1.49 -3.61 -6.74
CA ASP A 54 2.14 -4.81 -7.26
C ASP A 54 3.50 -5.03 -6.59
N VAL A 55 3.59 -6.11 -5.82
CA VAL A 55 4.83 -6.49 -5.10
C VAL A 55 5.94 -6.89 -6.06
N GLY A 56 5.60 -7.34 -7.27
CA GLY A 56 6.56 -7.66 -8.32
C GLY A 56 7.42 -6.46 -8.75
N ASN A 57 6.92 -5.26 -8.57
CA ASN A 57 7.58 -3.99 -8.90
C ASN A 57 8.34 -3.35 -7.71
N PHE A 58 8.55 -4.09 -6.62
CA PHE A 58 9.31 -3.57 -5.48
C PHE A 58 10.81 -3.76 -5.69
N CYS A 59 11.56 -2.66 -5.60
CA CYS A 59 13.01 -2.68 -5.56
C CYS A 59 13.48 -3.48 -4.33
N ASP A 60 14.29 -4.51 -4.55
CA ASP A 60 14.78 -5.41 -3.50
C ASP A 60 13.67 -5.99 -2.59
N GLY A 61 12.43 -6.07 -3.11
CA GLY A 61 11.29 -6.56 -2.36
C GLY A 61 10.85 -5.65 -1.21
N ARG A 62 11.19 -4.37 -1.25
CA ARG A 62 10.95 -3.41 -0.17
C ARG A 62 10.08 -2.25 -0.63
N MET A 63 9.11 -1.89 0.21
CA MET A 63 8.34 -0.66 0.11
C MET A 63 8.40 0.11 1.43
N GLU A 64 8.36 1.43 1.34
CA GLU A 64 8.47 2.32 2.50
C GLU A 64 7.42 3.43 2.44
N VAL A 65 6.94 3.86 3.59
CA VAL A 65 6.30 5.16 3.78
C VAL A 65 7.33 6.08 4.42
N ARG A 66 7.70 7.15 3.72
CA ARG A 66 8.69 8.11 4.18
C ARG A 66 8.47 9.49 3.56
N LEU A 67 9.22 10.45 4.02
CA LEU A 67 9.30 11.74 3.34
C LEU A 67 10.12 11.60 2.04
N ALA A 68 9.68 12.31 1.00
CA ALA A 68 10.36 12.33 -0.28
C ALA A 68 11.79 12.83 -0.15
N ALA A 69 12.71 12.20 -0.86
CA ALA A 69 14.14 12.49 -0.87
C ALA A 69 14.63 12.91 -2.26
N GLU A 70 15.85 13.41 -2.31
CA GLU A 70 16.50 13.71 -3.58
C GLU A 70 16.64 12.45 -4.44
N GLY A 71 16.33 12.55 -5.73
CA GLY A 71 16.36 11.42 -6.67
C GLY A 71 15.04 10.65 -6.78
N ASP A 72 14.06 10.92 -5.91
CA ASP A 72 12.75 10.29 -6.04
C ASP A 72 12.01 10.80 -7.27
N THR A 73 11.36 9.86 -7.97
CA THR A 73 10.61 10.12 -9.20
C THR A 73 9.24 9.47 -9.13
N PHE A 74 8.27 10.05 -9.83
CA PHE A 74 6.90 9.58 -9.92
C PHE A 74 6.44 9.59 -11.37
N LEU A 75 5.96 8.46 -11.87
CA LEU A 75 5.31 8.34 -13.17
C LEU A 75 3.80 8.37 -12.99
N PRO A 76 3.07 9.38 -13.48
CA PRO A 76 1.61 9.44 -13.38
C PRO A 76 0.93 8.21 -13.99
N MET A 77 -0.16 7.73 -13.38
CA MET A 77 -0.95 6.63 -13.93
C MET A 77 -1.49 7.03 -15.32
N GLY A 78 -1.36 6.13 -16.27
CA GLY A 78 -1.70 6.37 -17.69
C GLY A 78 -0.56 6.99 -18.50
N GLY A 79 0.63 7.13 -17.90
CA GLY A 79 1.82 7.68 -18.54
C GLY A 79 1.94 9.21 -18.43
N GLY A 80 2.97 9.76 -19.04
CA GLY A 80 3.29 11.18 -19.01
C GLY A 80 4.78 11.42 -18.73
N GLU A 81 5.11 12.65 -18.37
CA GLU A 81 6.46 13.00 -17.95
C GLU A 81 6.71 12.57 -16.50
N LEU A 82 7.95 12.17 -16.19
CA LEU A 82 8.37 11.91 -14.82
C LEU A 82 8.27 13.20 -14.00
N GLU A 83 7.53 13.11 -12.91
CA GLU A 83 7.40 14.19 -11.93
C GLU A 83 8.38 13.98 -10.77
N LYS A 84 8.80 15.06 -10.12
CA LYS A 84 9.47 15.00 -8.82
C LYS A 84 8.44 15.27 -7.73
N PRO A 85 8.41 14.48 -6.65
CA PRO A 85 7.64 14.82 -5.46
C PRO A 85 8.10 16.18 -4.90
N ASP A 86 7.22 16.86 -4.19
CA ASP A 86 7.58 18.07 -3.47
C ASP A 86 8.56 17.73 -2.31
N GLU A 87 9.39 18.67 -1.92
CA GLU A 87 10.32 18.47 -0.80
C GLU A 87 9.55 18.09 0.47
N ARG A 88 9.99 17.00 1.11
CA ARG A 88 9.35 16.42 2.31
C ARG A 88 7.88 16.00 2.12
N GLU A 89 7.44 15.78 0.89
CA GLU A 89 6.13 15.17 0.63
C GLU A 89 6.08 13.77 1.23
N LEU A 90 4.99 13.41 1.89
CA LEU A 90 4.77 12.04 2.37
C LEU A 90 4.43 11.13 1.20
N VAL A 91 5.21 10.07 1.01
CA VAL A 91 5.11 9.17 -0.13
C VAL A 91 5.18 7.69 0.26
N TYR A 92 4.52 6.86 -0.51
CA TYR A 92 4.82 5.42 -0.60
C TYR A 92 5.87 5.24 -1.69
N VAL A 93 6.96 4.56 -1.39
CA VAL A 93 8.12 4.48 -2.30
C VAL A 93 8.81 3.13 -2.23
N SER A 94 9.38 2.72 -3.35
CA SER A 94 10.24 1.53 -3.44
C SER A 94 11.54 1.93 -4.15
N GLY A 95 12.66 1.88 -3.43
CA GLY A 95 13.91 2.52 -3.88
C GLY A 95 13.71 4.03 -4.04
N HIS A 96 13.84 4.53 -5.26
CA HIS A 96 13.56 5.93 -5.63
C HIS A 96 12.30 6.09 -6.50
N THR A 97 11.53 5.03 -6.70
CA THR A 97 10.30 5.05 -7.46
C THR A 97 9.11 5.25 -6.54
N VAL A 98 8.50 6.42 -6.58
CA VAL A 98 7.32 6.74 -5.78
C VAL A 98 6.10 6.00 -6.33
N LYS A 99 5.46 5.21 -5.48
CA LYS A 99 4.28 4.41 -5.81
C LYS A 99 2.99 5.17 -5.56
N THR A 100 2.97 6.03 -4.51
CA THR A 100 1.84 6.93 -4.24
C THR A 100 2.35 8.26 -3.72
N ARG A 101 1.87 9.36 -4.32
CA ARG A 101 2.16 10.74 -3.93
C ARG A 101 1.17 11.28 -2.92
N ARG A 102 1.61 12.28 -2.14
CA ARG A 102 0.80 13.00 -1.16
C ARG A 102 -0.01 12.04 -0.31
N TRP A 103 0.75 11.09 0.26
CA TRP A 103 0.25 10.03 1.11
C TRP A 103 -0.67 9.05 0.35
N THR A 104 -1.98 9.25 0.33
CA THR A 104 -2.98 8.33 -0.24
C THR A 104 -3.65 8.88 -1.52
N TRP A 105 -3.12 9.96 -2.08
CA TRP A 105 -3.88 10.70 -3.09
C TRP A 105 -3.70 10.19 -4.53
N ARG A 106 -2.47 9.93 -4.98
CA ARG A 106 -2.21 9.68 -6.41
C ARG A 106 -1.24 8.54 -6.62
N GLN A 107 -1.73 7.46 -7.23
CA GLN A 107 -0.93 6.28 -7.52
C GLN A 107 -0.13 6.43 -8.82
N SER A 108 1.07 5.84 -8.83
CA SER A 108 1.96 5.73 -9.98
C SER A 108 1.54 4.65 -10.95
N ASP A 109 1.87 4.83 -12.23
CA ASP A 109 1.76 3.77 -13.26
C ASP A 109 2.66 2.57 -12.93
N ASP A 110 3.83 2.82 -12.36
CA ASP A 110 4.80 1.76 -12.00
C ASP A 110 4.32 0.86 -10.83
N GLY A 111 3.41 1.35 -10.00
CA GLY A 111 2.83 0.58 -8.88
C GLY A 111 1.49 -0.07 -9.18
N LYS A 112 0.96 0.08 -10.39
CA LYS A 112 -0.39 -0.38 -10.73
C LYS A 112 -0.50 -1.90 -10.76
N ILE A 113 -1.69 -2.38 -10.43
CA ILE A 113 -2.07 -3.77 -10.59
C ILE A 113 -2.42 -4.04 -12.05
N SER A 114 -1.94 -5.15 -12.59
CA SER A 114 -2.19 -5.61 -13.95
C SER A 114 -2.66 -7.07 -13.97
N GLU A 115 -2.99 -7.57 -15.15
CA GLU A 115 -3.35 -8.99 -15.34
C GLU A 115 -2.20 -9.96 -14.99
N ASP A 116 -0.95 -9.49 -15.07
CA ASP A 116 0.24 -10.29 -14.75
C ASP A 116 0.61 -10.26 -13.26
N THR A 117 -0.07 -9.44 -12.46
CA THR A 117 0.22 -9.30 -11.02
C THR A 117 -0.10 -10.58 -10.26
N GLN A 118 0.89 -11.12 -9.54
CA GLN A 118 0.79 -12.35 -8.77
C GLN A 118 0.86 -12.15 -7.25
N ALA A 119 1.28 -10.96 -6.81
CA ALA A 119 1.35 -10.59 -5.41
C ALA A 119 1.00 -9.13 -5.22
N ILE A 120 0.13 -8.84 -4.26
CA ILE A 120 -0.37 -7.49 -3.99
C ILE A 120 -0.18 -7.14 -2.53
N LEU A 121 0.32 -5.94 -2.27
CA LEU A 121 0.30 -5.31 -0.96
C LEU A 121 -0.86 -4.31 -0.92
N PHE A 122 -1.75 -4.48 0.07
CA PHE A 122 -2.83 -3.55 0.38
C PHE A 122 -2.54 -2.85 1.71
N PRO A 123 -2.00 -1.64 1.70
CA PRO A 123 -1.96 -0.79 2.89
C PRO A 123 -3.34 -0.18 3.15
N ILE A 124 -3.72 -0.13 4.43
CA ILE A 124 -4.97 0.44 4.95
C ILE A 124 -4.59 1.48 5.98
N ASP A 125 -4.62 2.75 5.59
CA ASP A 125 -4.15 3.85 6.44
C ASP A 125 -5.15 4.18 7.55
N GLY A 126 -4.63 4.36 8.77
CA GLY A 126 -5.42 4.64 9.96
C GLY A 126 -4.71 5.52 10.98
N PHE A 127 -5.49 5.94 11.97
CA PHE A 127 -5.02 6.70 13.14
C PHE A 127 -5.62 6.12 14.41
N TYR A 128 -4.77 5.85 15.40
CA TYR A 128 -5.20 5.45 16.73
C TYR A 128 -6.10 6.54 17.35
N GLY A 129 -7.13 6.14 18.07
CA GLY A 129 -8.14 7.05 18.64
C GLY A 129 -9.16 7.58 17.63
N VAL A 130 -9.06 7.20 16.33
CA VAL A 130 -9.95 7.69 15.28
C VAL A 130 -10.71 6.55 14.59
N ASN A 131 -10.02 5.56 14.05
CA ASN A 131 -10.61 4.55 13.17
C ASN A 131 -10.05 3.13 13.34
N GLU A 132 -9.48 2.78 14.50
CA GLU A 132 -8.84 1.48 14.75
C GLU A 132 -9.77 0.29 14.45
N LYS A 133 -11.03 0.40 14.88
CA LYS A 133 -12.02 -0.67 14.66
C LYS A 133 -12.26 -0.88 13.16
N ALA A 134 -12.44 0.20 12.41
CA ALA A 134 -12.67 0.13 10.98
C ALA A 134 -11.47 -0.47 10.23
N VAL A 135 -10.24 -0.08 10.60
CA VAL A 135 -9.02 -0.66 10.00
C VAL A 135 -8.92 -2.16 10.30
N ALA A 136 -9.16 -2.58 11.55
CA ALA A 136 -9.12 -3.99 11.91
C ALA A 136 -10.18 -4.82 11.14
N GLU A 137 -11.39 -4.29 11.00
CA GLU A 137 -12.46 -4.89 10.21
C GLU A 137 -12.10 -4.95 8.72
N ALA A 138 -11.53 -3.88 8.17
CA ALA A 138 -11.11 -3.82 6.78
C ALA A 138 -9.97 -4.82 6.47
N VAL A 139 -8.98 -4.95 7.36
CA VAL A 139 -7.90 -5.96 7.21
C VAL A 139 -8.50 -7.36 7.12
N GLN A 140 -9.39 -7.72 8.03
CA GLN A 140 -10.01 -9.06 8.03
C GLN A 140 -10.88 -9.29 6.80
N LYS A 141 -11.79 -8.35 6.48
CA LYS A 141 -12.68 -8.44 5.32
C LYS A 141 -11.90 -8.55 4.02
N LEU A 142 -10.85 -7.74 3.85
CA LEU A 142 -10.05 -7.76 2.62
C LEU A 142 -9.25 -9.05 2.49
N SER A 143 -8.65 -9.52 3.56
CA SER A 143 -7.95 -10.80 3.60
C SER A 143 -8.86 -11.96 3.20
N ASP A 144 -10.05 -12.05 3.82
CA ASP A 144 -11.02 -13.11 3.53
C ASP A 144 -11.54 -13.02 2.09
N ALA A 145 -11.88 -11.82 1.62
CA ALA A 145 -12.39 -11.61 0.27
C ALA A 145 -11.36 -11.99 -0.81
N VAL A 146 -10.10 -11.60 -0.62
CA VAL A 146 -9.01 -11.93 -1.54
C VAL A 146 -8.72 -13.44 -1.53
N CYS A 147 -8.64 -14.06 -0.35
CA CYS A 147 -8.49 -15.53 -0.25
C CYS A 147 -9.63 -16.26 -0.95
N GLN A 148 -10.87 -15.83 -0.74
CA GLN A 148 -12.04 -16.47 -1.35
C GLN A 148 -12.09 -16.28 -2.88
N ALA A 149 -11.77 -15.07 -3.36
CA ALA A 149 -11.85 -14.75 -4.79
C ALA A 149 -10.75 -15.41 -5.62
N PHE A 150 -9.53 -15.52 -5.07
CA PHE A 150 -8.35 -15.96 -5.82
C PHE A 150 -7.78 -17.30 -5.37
N GLY A 151 -8.25 -17.88 -4.26
CA GLY A 151 -7.68 -19.13 -3.70
C GLY A 151 -6.21 -18.98 -3.30
N CYS A 152 -5.78 -17.78 -2.97
CA CYS A 152 -4.39 -17.44 -2.64
C CYS A 152 -4.16 -17.35 -1.12
N MET A 153 -2.90 -17.22 -0.72
CA MET A 153 -2.54 -16.95 0.67
C MET A 153 -2.50 -15.45 0.93
N THR A 154 -2.88 -15.06 2.14
CA THR A 154 -2.70 -13.69 2.64
C THR A 154 -1.92 -13.70 3.95
N HIS A 155 -1.14 -12.65 4.14
CA HIS A 155 -0.46 -12.31 5.39
C HIS A 155 -1.02 -10.98 5.86
N THR A 156 -1.38 -10.89 7.13
CA THR A 156 -1.95 -9.66 7.72
C THR A 156 -1.10 -9.16 8.87
N GLY A 157 -1.09 -7.86 9.07
CA GLY A 157 -0.35 -7.23 10.15
C GLY A 157 -0.74 -5.78 10.38
N ILE A 158 -0.11 -5.19 11.37
CA ILE A 158 -0.18 -3.77 11.70
C ILE A 158 1.24 -3.22 11.73
N ILE A 159 1.44 -2.08 11.13
CA ILE A 159 2.68 -1.29 11.25
C ILE A 159 2.34 -0.02 12.01
N ASP A 160 3.08 0.22 13.09
CA ASP A 160 2.94 1.40 13.93
C ASP A 160 4.31 1.86 14.45
N ARG A 161 4.33 2.83 15.35
CA ARG A 161 5.56 3.36 15.95
C ARG A 161 6.38 2.29 16.66
N ASP A 162 5.73 1.35 17.36
CA ASP A 162 6.41 0.33 18.14
C ASP A 162 6.87 -0.86 17.26
N HIS A 163 6.19 -1.05 16.15
CA HIS A 163 6.46 -2.11 15.17
C HIS A 163 6.51 -1.51 13.75
N PRO A 164 7.58 -0.77 13.40
CA PRO A 164 7.64 0.02 12.16
C PRO A 164 7.83 -0.82 10.88
N THR A 165 7.87 -2.13 11.00
CA THR A 165 8.17 -3.03 9.86
C THR A 165 7.27 -4.26 9.88
N PHE A 166 6.67 -4.55 8.73
CA PHE A 166 5.99 -5.80 8.44
C PHE A 166 6.80 -6.60 7.41
N SER A 167 6.98 -7.87 7.65
CA SER A 167 7.70 -8.77 6.73
C SER A 167 6.92 -10.07 6.51
N TRP A 168 6.94 -10.58 5.28
CA TRP A 168 6.27 -11.80 4.86
C TRP A 168 7.04 -12.59 3.80
#